data_16643f9491575f76bc44c67b3a5756db
#
_entry.id   16643f9491575f76bc44c67b3a5756db
#
_cell.length_a   1.000
_cell.length_b   1.000
_cell.length_c   1.000
_cell.angle_alpha   90.00
_cell.angle_beta   90.00
_cell.angle_gamma   90.00
#
_symmetry.space_group_name_H-M   'P 1'
#
loop_
_entity.id
_entity.type
_entity.pdbx_description
1 polymer ?
#
loop_
_entity_poly.entity_id
_entity_poly.type
_entity_poly.pdbx_seq_one_letter_code
_entity_poly.pdbx_strand_id
1 'polypeptide(L)'
;TSDPLDFVEAALTTREEADPVLDSADAWARVEVDRLDEGREGDTQWVEWALSPTEAAVERRTVPTTNRGYYAVIEATVAASRLDVPAYDREVLLDRLAYFGTVVEKCGGERERAAFERVRESVDADLSFDR
;
A
#
# COMPACT_ATOMS: atom_id res chain seq x y z
N THR A 1 -1.74 -14.30 8.33
CA THR A 1 -1.08 -13.21 7.59
C THR A 1 -1.91 -12.94 6.36
N SER A 2 -2.70 -11.89 6.39
CA SER A 2 -3.42 -11.39 5.21
C SER A 2 -2.37 -10.96 4.19
N ASP A 3 -2.46 -11.49 2.97
CA ASP A 3 -1.60 -11.04 1.88
C ASP A 3 -1.93 -9.57 1.59
N PRO A 4 -0.94 -8.64 1.61
CA PRO A 4 -1.21 -7.26 1.25
C PRO A 4 -1.80 -7.10 -0.17
N LEU A 5 -1.68 -8.11 -1.02
CA LEU A 5 -2.32 -8.16 -2.33
C LEU A 5 -3.84 -8.35 -2.25
N ASP A 6 -4.38 -8.95 -1.19
CA ASP A 6 -5.84 -9.10 -1.00
C ASP A 6 -6.54 -7.73 -0.90
N PHE A 7 -5.83 -6.70 -0.41
CA PHE A 7 -6.33 -5.31 -0.40
C PHE A 7 -6.35 -4.67 -1.79
N VAL A 8 -5.40 -5.07 -2.63
CA VAL A 8 -5.23 -4.53 -3.97
C VAL A 8 -6.33 -5.04 -4.88
N GLU A 9 -6.67 -6.33 -4.83
CA GLU A 9 -7.69 -6.92 -5.70
C GLU A 9 -9.09 -6.33 -5.51
N ALA A 10 -9.47 -5.96 -4.29
CA ALA A 10 -10.77 -5.38 -4.00
C ALA A 10 -10.96 -3.93 -4.49
N ALA A 11 -9.87 -3.23 -4.83
CA ALA A 11 -9.89 -1.80 -5.13
C ALA A 11 -9.50 -1.46 -6.57
N LEU A 12 -9.06 -2.44 -7.37
CA LEU A 12 -8.44 -2.19 -8.67
C LEU A 12 -9.25 -2.81 -9.80
N THR A 13 -9.77 -1.98 -10.67
CA THR A 13 -10.19 -2.39 -12.01
C THR A 13 -8.97 -2.40 -12.94
N THR A 14 -8.78 -3.51 -13.63
CA THR A 14 -7.69 -3.70 -14.59
C THR A 14 -8.25 -3.92 -15.98
N ARG A 15 -7.53 -3.44 -17.00
CA ARG A 15 -7.97 -3.53 -18.41
C ARG A 15 -7.60 -4.81 -19.12
N GLU A 16 -6.58 -5.53 -18.64
CA GLU A 16 -6.06 -6.74 -19.27
C GLU A 16 -5.87 -7.86 -18.24
N GLU A 17 -6.27 -9.09 -18.61
CA GLU A 17 -6.17 -10.24 -17.70
C GLU A 17 -4.75 -10.82 -17.59
N ALA A 18 -3.91 -10.67 -18.63
CA ALA A 18 -2.56 -11.23 -18.65
C ALA A 18 -1.49 -10.30 -18.05
N ASP A 19 -1.60 -9.00 -18.35
CA ASP A 19 -0.74 -7.95 -17.82
C ASP A 19 -1.61 -6.79 -17.33
N PRO A 20 -2.10 -6.84 -16.11
CA PRO A 20 -3.13 -5.90 -15.65
C PRO A 20 -2.59 -4.47 -15.55
N VAL A 21 -3.26 -3.56 -16.23
CA VAL A 21 -3.03 -2.12 -16.12
C VAL A 21 -4.17 -1.49 -15.35
N LEU A 22 -3.85 -0.72 -14.31
CA LEU A 22 -4.85 -0.03 -13.51
C LEU A 22 -5.59 1.01 -14.35
N ASP A 23 -6.92 1.01 -14.33
CA ASP A 23 -7.73 2.01 -15.02
C ASP A 23 -7.44 3.45 -14.55
N SER A 24 -6.98 3.60 -13.32
CA SER A 24 -6.59 4.89 -12.73
C SER A 24 -5.15 5.29 -13.01
N ALA A 25 -4.34 4.45 -13.67
CA ALA A 25 -2.95 4.78 -13.95
C ALA A 25 -2.82 5.96 -14.91
N ASP A 26 -1.91 6.85 -14.61
CA ASP A 26 -1.54 7.96 -15.51
C ASP A 26 -0.50 7.51 -16.56
N ALA A 27 0.31 6.52 -16.19
CA ALA A 27 1.29 5.87 -17.07
C ALA A 27 1.57 4.47 -16.54
N TRP A 28 2.11 3.62 -17.43
CA TRP A 28 2.54 2.28 -17.06
C TRP A 28 3.81 1.89 -17.82
N ALA A 29 4.53 0.92 -17.27
CA ALA A 29 5.65 0.27 -17.94
C ALA A 29 5.56 -1.24 -17.71
N ARG A 30 5.73 -2.02 -18.80
CA ARG A 30 5.96 -3.45 -18.74
C ARG A 30 7.44 -3.71 -18.55
N VAL A 31 7.77 -4.60 -17.65
CA VAL A 31 9.16 -4.92 -17.33
C VAL A 31 9.40 -6.42 -17.37
N GLU A 32 10.54 -6.83 -17.87
CA GLU A 32 11.08 -8.17 -17.60
C GLU A 32 11.80 -8.12 -16.26
N VAL A 33 11.66 -9.18 -15.46
CA VAL A 33 12.14 -9.24 -14.09
C VAL A 33 13.14 -10.38 -13.94
N ASP A 34 14.38 -10.06 -13.60
CA ASP A 34 15.44 -11.01 -13.30
C ASP A 34 15.85 -10.92 -11.84
N ARG A 35 15.91 -12.06 -11.16
CA ARG A 35 16.39 -12.11 -9.79
C ARG A 35 17.91 -12.04 -9.80
N LEU A 36 18.47 -11.05 -9.11
CA LEU A 36 19.92 -10.83 -9.02
C LEU A 36 20.51 -11.50 -7.79
N ASP A 37 19.93 -11.25 -6.63
CA ASP A 37 20.48 -11.71 -5.35
C ASP A 37 19.39 -11.83 -4.28
N GLU A 38 19.71 -12.52 -3.18
CA GLU A 38 18.86 -12.64 -2.01
C GLU A 38 19.72 -12.79 -0.75
N GLY A 39 19.17 -12.38 0.35
CA GLY A 39 19.87 -12.51 1.63
C GLY A 39 18.96 -12.29 2.82
N ARG A 40 19.60 -12.26 3.98
CA ARG A 40 18.94 -12.02 5.25
C ARG A 40 19.75 -11.04 6.10
N GLU A 41 19.08 -10.06 6.66
CA GLU A 41 19.65 -9.12 7.61
C GLU A 41 18.80 -9.11 8.89
N GLY A 42 19.32 -9.72 9.95
CA GLY A 42 18.54 -10.01 11.16
C GLY A 42 17.37 -10.94 10.85
N ASP A 43 16.15 -10.51 11.12
CA ASP A 43 14.91 -11.26 10.83
C ASP A 43 14.28 -10.91 9.48
N THR A 44 14.87 -9.95 8.75
CA THR A 44 14.36 -9.51 7.44
C THR A 44 15.01 -10.29 6.32
N GLN A 45 14.19 -10.92 5.47
CA GLN A 45 14.62 -11.47 4.19
C GLN A 45 14.47 -10.37 3.12
N TRP A 46 15.46 -10.29 2.24
CA TRP A 46 15.42 -9.37 1.09
C TRP A 46 15.75 -10.12 -0.20
N VAL A 47 15.22 -9.61 -1.31
CA VAL A 47 15.51 -10.10 -2.66
C VAL A 47 15.77 -8.89 -3.55
N GLU A 48 16.85 -8.95 -4.34
CA GLU A 48 17.20 -7.94 -5.32
C GLU A 48 16.74 -8.38 -6.71
N TRP A 49 16.06 -7.48 -7.42
CA TRP A 49 15.52 -7.71 -8.74
C TRP A 49 16.02 -6.67 -9.73
N ALA A 50 16.47 -7.10 -10.91
CA ALA A 50 16.65 -6.22 -12.06
C ALA A 50 15.32 -6.09 -12.81
N LEU A 51 14.95 -4.85 -13.14
CA LEU A 51 13.76 -4.54 -13.92
C LEU A 51 14.20 -3.94 -15.26
N SER A 52 13.93 -4.64 -16.37
CA SER A 52 14.26 -4.18 -17.71
C SER A 52 12.98 -3.75 -18.44
N PRO A 53 12.74 -2.45 -18.65
CA PRO A 53 11.54 -1.98 -19.34
C PRO A 53 11.51 -2.46 -20.79
N THR A 54 10.38 -3.07 -21.21
CA THR A 54 10.15 -3.56 -22.57
C THR A 54 9.13 -2.72 -23.33
N GLU A 55 8.16 -2.13 -22.61
CA GLU A 55 7.11 -1.31 -23.18
C GLU A 55 6.63 -0.30 -22.14
N ALA A 56 6.19 0.87 -22.57
CA ALA A 56 5.58 1.86 -21.69
C ALA A 56 4.61 2.75 -22.47
N ALA A 57 3.59 3.27 -21.76
CA ALA A 57 2.68 4.26 -22.31
C ALA A 57 2.27 5.30 -21.26
N VAL A 58 1.96 6.50 -21.74
CA VAL A 58 1.34 7.57 -20.95
C VAL A 58 -0.15 7.61 -21.30
N GLU A 59 -1.00 7.34 -20.32
CA GLU A 59 -2.46 7.31 -20.48
C GLU A 59 -3.08 8.70 -20.29
N ARG A 60 -2.54 9.45 -19.31
CA ARG A 60 -3.01 10.79 -18.96
C ARG A 60 -1.84 11.69 -18.57
N ARG A 61 -1.99 12.97 -18.82
CA ARG A 61 -1.08 13.98 -18.29
C ARG A 61 -1.79 14.73 -17.17
N THR A 62 -1.32 14.57 -15.97
CA THR A 62 -1.86 15.21 -14.77
C THR A 62 -0.81 16.10 -14.12
N VAL A 63 -1.29 17.13 -13.43
CA VAL A 63 -0.43 17.92 -12.54
C VAL A 63 -0.67 17.38 -11.13
N PRO A 64 0.31 16.70 -10.51
CA PRO A 64 0.14 16.18 -9.17
C PRO A 64 -0.03 17.32 -8.18
N THR A 65 -1.04 17.22 -7.33
CA THR A 65 -1.25 18.14 -6.21
C THR A 65 -0.83 17.47 -4.91
N THR A 66 -0.34 18.28 -3.96
CA THR A 66 -0.05 17.77 -2.62
C THR A 66 -1.36 17.53 -1.88
N ASN A 67 -1.61 16.28 -1.52
CA ASN A 67 -2.76 15.88 -0.70
C ASN A 67 -2.26 15.18 0.57
N ARG A 68 -2.32 15.86 1.70
CA ARG A 68 -1.88 15.31 2.99
C ARG A 68 -2.71 14.09 3.42
N GLY A 69 -4.00 14.07 3.09
CA GLY A 69 -4.87 12.93 3.37
C GLY A 69 -4.43 11.68 2.61
N TYR A 70 -4.05 11.83 1.33
CA TYR A 70 -3.54 10.73 0.52
C TYR A 70 -2.27 10.10 1.13
N TYR A 71 -1.28 10.93 1.47
CA TYR A 71 -0.05 10.42 2.09
C TYR A 71 -0.29 9.84 3.49
N ALA A 72 -1.24 10.39 4.24
CA ALA A 72 -1.61 9.83 5.54
C ALA A 72 -2.24 8.43 5.42
N VAL A 73 -3.01 8.14 4.37
CA VAL A 73 -3.51 6.78 4.09
C VAL A 73 -2.36 5.83 3.80
N ILE A 74 -1.38 6.23 2.98
CA ILE A 74 -0.19 5.40 2.70
C ILE A 74 0.54 5.06 4.00
N GLU A 75 0.86 6.06 4.81
CA GLU A 75 1.55 5.86 6.09
C GLU A 75 0.74 5.01 7.08
N ALA A 76 -0.59 5.16 7.09
CA ALA A 76 -1.46 4.32 7.89
C ALA A 76 -1.42 2.85 7.44
N THR A 77 -1.41 2.59 6.13
CA THR A 77 -1.28 1.24 5.58
C THR A 77 0.05 0.62 5.99
N VAL A 78 1.15 1.38 5.93
CA VAL A 78 2.47 0.93 6.38
C VAL A 78 2.48 0.63 7.88
N ALA A 79 1.85 1.47 8.71
CA ALA A 79 1.74 1.22 10.14
C ALA A 79 0.90 -0.03 10.45
N ALA A 80 -0.24 -0.19 9.78
CA ALA A 80 -1.11 -1.35 9.94
C ALA A 80 -0.40 -2.66 9.58
N SER A 81 0.33 -2.70 8.46
CA SER A 81 1.05 -3.90 8.02
C SER A 81 2.17 -4.37 8.97
N ARG A 82 2.54 -3.54 9.94
CA ARG A 82 3.62 -3.83 10.91
C ARG A 82 3.12 -4.17 12.30
N LEU A 83 1.81 -4.16 12.55
CA LEU A 83 1.25 -4.39 13.89
C LEU A 83 1.61 -5.75 14.46
N ASP A 84 1.76 -6.78 13.62
CA ASP A 84 2.09 -8.14 14.02
C ASP A 84 3.58 -8.48 13.85
N VAL A 85 4.41 -7.47 13.51
CA VAL A 85 5.85 -7.66 13.36
C VAL A 85 6.55 -7.41 14.69
N PRO A 86 7.19 -8.41 15.33
CA PRO A 86 7.78 -8.29 16.68
C PRO A 86 8.85 -7.21 16.83
N ALA A 87 9.46 -6.78 15.71
CA ALA A 87 10.50 -5.74 15.73
C ALA A 87 9.95 -4.32 15.95
N TYR A 88 8.63 -4.13 15.90
CA TYR A 88 7.99 -2.83 16.04
C TYR A 88 7.16 -2.76 17.32
N ASP A 89 7.14 -1.58 17.94
CA ASP A 89 6.29 -1.30 19.10
C ASP A 89 4.84 -1.08 18.64
N ARG A 90 3.95 -1.99 19.05
CA ARG A 90 2.54 -1.98 18.67
C ARG A 90 1.81 -0.72 19.16
N GLU A 91 2.09 -0.23 20.37
CA GLU A 91 1.44 0.98 20.89
C GLU A 91 1.81 2.21 20.04
N VAL A 92 3.08 2.33 19.69
CA VAL A 92 3.56 3.40 18.80
C VAL A 92 2.88 3.35 17.43
N LEU A 93 2.66 2.15 16.89
CA LEU A 93 1.96 2.00 15.60
C LEU A 93 0.48 2.38 15.70
N LEU A 94 -0.20 2.01 16.77
CA LEU A 94 -1.60 2.40 17.01
C LEU A 94 -1.75 3.91 17.19
N ASP A 95 -0.83 4.56 17.90
CA ASP A 95 -0.80 6.03 18.04
C ASP A 95 -0.60 6.72 16.68
N ARG A 96 0.27 6.17 15.84
CA ARG A 96 0.45 6.66 14.46
C ARG A 96 -0.82 6.52 13.63
N LEU A 97 -1.50 5.37 13.71
CA LEU A 97 -2.77 5.16 13.03
C LEU A 97 -3.84 6.17 13.45
N ALA A 98 -3.96 6.44 14.76
CA ALA A 98 -4.87 7.47 15.28
C ALA A 98 -4.51 8.87 14.75
N TYR A 99 -3.21 9.21 14.71
CA TYR A 99 -2.74 10.48 14.16
C TYR A 99 -3.06 10.60 12.66
N PHE A 100 -2.77 9.59 11.85
CA PHE A 100 -3.06 9.60 10.42
C PHE A 100 -4.55 9.66 10.15
N GLY A 101 -5.38 8.99 10.94
CA GLY A 101 -6.83 9.12 10.86
C GLY A 101 -7.30 10.57 11.03
N THR A 102 -6.73 11.30 12.00
CA THR A 102 -7.01 12.72 12.18
C THR A 102 -6.58 13.57 10.97
N VAL A 103 -5.46 13.24 10.34
CA VAL A 103 -4.99 13.94 9.13
C VAL A 103 -5.91 13.65 7.94
N VAL A 104 -6.34 12.40 7.76
CA VAL A 104 -7.28 12.00 6.70
C VAL A 104 -8.61 12.72 6.87
N GLU A 105 -9.14 12.78 8.08
CA GLU A 105 -10.40 13.47 8.36
C GLU A 105 -10.35 14.97 8.00
N LYS A 106 -9.24 15.64 8.34
CA LYS A 106 -9.06 17.09 8.12
C LYS A 106 -8.67 17.46 6.69
N CYS A 107 -7.89 16.62 6.03
CA CYS A 107 -7.22 16.95 4.77
C CYS A 107 -7.58 16.02 3.61
N GLY A 108 -8.23 14.87 3.87
CA GLY A 108 -8.63 13.91 2.86
C GLY A 108 -9.99 14.23 2.23
N GLY A 109 -10.18 13.79 0.99
CA GLY A 109 -11.48 13.75 0.34
C GLY A 109 -12.23 12.45 0.66
N GLU A 110 -13.30 12.17 -0.08
CA GLU A 110 -14.12 10.98 0.10
C GLU A 110 -13.31 9.69 -0.14
N ARG A 111 -12.41 9.70 -1.13
CA ARG A 111 -11.57 8.54 -1.46
C ARG A 111 -10.59 8.19 -0.34
N GLU A 112 -9.93 9.20 0.21
CA GLU A 112 -8.98 9.01 1.30
C GLU A 112 -9.69 8.52 2.57
N ARG A 113 -10.86 9.05 2.88
CA ARG A 113 -11.66 8.60 4.03
C ARG A 113 -12.12 7.15 3.86
N ALA A 114 -12.63 6.79 2.68
CA ALA A 114 -13.04 5.42 2.38
C ALA A 114 -11.85 4.45 2.44
N ALA A 115 -10.68 4.85 1.93
CA ALA A 115 -9.47 4.03 2.00
C ALA A 115 -8.99 3.85 3.45
N PHE A 116 -8.98 4.91 4.25
CA PHE A 116 -8.59 4.82 5.66
C PHE A 116 -9.56 3.95 6.48
N GLU A 117 -10.86 4.00 6.19
CA GLU A 117 -11.83 3.13 6.84
C GLU A 117 -11.52 1.65 6.60
N ARG A 118 -11.13 1.27 5.39
CA ARG A 118 -10.68 -0.10 5.09
C ARG A 118 -9.43 -0.51 5.88
N VAL A 119 -8.47 0.39 6.03
CA VAL A 119 -7.29 0.14 6.88
C VAL A 119 -7.73 -0.11 8.32
N ARG A 120 -8.67 0.68 8.84
CA ARG A 120 -9.19 0.53 10.19
C ARG A 120 -9.93 -0.78 10.39
N GLU A 121 -10.79 -1.16 9.45
CA GLU A 121 -11.52 -2.43 9.47
C GLU A 121 -10.57 -3.63 9.51
N SER A 122 -9.45 -3.58 8.78
CA SER A 122 -8.45 -4.65 8.80
C SER A 122 -7.76 -4.76 10.16
N VAL A 123 -7.41 -3.63 10.77
CA VAL A 123 -6.80 -3.58 12.10
C VAL A 123 -7.77 -4.09 13.18
N ASP A 124 -9.04 -3.71 13.11
CA ASP A 124 -10.07 -4.15 14.06
C ASP A 124 -10.36 -5.65 13.91
N ALA A 125 -10.30 -6.20 12.69
CA ALA A 125 -10.43 -7.62 12.44
C ALA A 125 -9.27 -8.40 13.09
N ASP A 126 -8.02 -7.97 12.92
CA ASP A 126 -6.84 -8.58 13.53
C ASP A 126 -6.92 -8.54 15.08
N LEU A 127 -7.38 -7.42 15.65
CA LEU A 127 -7.59 -7.30 17.10
C LEU A 127 -8.67 -8.24 17.65
N SER A 128 -9.61 -8.68 16.80
CA SER A 128 -10.69 -9.58 17.20
C SER A 128 -10.27 -11.05 17.23
N PHE A 129 -9.23 -11.43 16.51
CA PHE A 129 -8.67 -12.80 16.50
C PHE A 129 -7.70 -13.09 17.65
N ASP A 130 -7.20 -12.06 18.32
CA ASP A 130 -6.19 -12.14 19.41
C ASP A 130 -6.85 -12.27 20.81
N ARG A 131 -8.17 -12.57 20.86
CA ARG A 131 -8.93 -12.81 22.12
C ARG A 131 -9.32 -14.30 22.21
#